data_8b677ff5e9ff36082e217831bee65393
#
_entry.id   8b677ff5e9ff36082e217831bee65393
#
_cell.length_a   1.000
_cell.length_b   1.000
_cell.length_c   1.000
_cell.angle_alpha   90.00
_cell.angle_beta   90.00
_cell.angle_gamma   90.00
#
_symmetry.space_group_name_H-M   'P 1'
#
loop_
_entity.id
_entity.type
_entity.pdbx_description
1 polymer ?
#
loop_
_entity_poly.entity_id
_entity_poly.type
_entity_poly.pdbx_seq_one_letter_code
_entity_poly.pdbx_strand_id
1 'polypeptide(L)' 'MNHFPYTNSDIEPGDFVINPSNRNWGIGQIQSLIGNKVTVNFENKGKLVINTEKIILEKVKN' A
#
# COMPACT_ATOMS: atom_id res chain seq x y z
N MET A 1 -14.53 -6.10 -17.22
CA MET A 1 -14.37 -5.83 -16.52
C MET A 1 -13.72 -4.89 -16.23
N ASN A 2 -13.73 -4.33 -15.82
CA ASN A 2 -13.08 -3.49 -15.45
C ASN A 2 -12.39 -3.56 -14.60
N HIS A 3 -11.92 -3.11 -14.36
CA HIS A 3 -11.27 -3.29 -13.44
C HIS A 3 -10.56 -2.38 -12.89
N PHE A 4 -10.86 -2.03 -11.84
CA PHE A 4 -10.01 -1.25 -11.11
C PHE A 4 -9.10 -2.18 -10.42
N PRO A 5 -7.96 -2.38 -10.97
CA PRO A 5 -7.08 -3.41 -10.45
C PRO A 5 -6.53 -3.07 -9.09
N TYR A 6 -6.59 -1.80 -8.70
CA TYR A 6 -5.91 -1.41 -7.48
C TYR A 6 -6.87 -0.82 -6.49
N THR A 7 -7.61 -1.68 -5.85
CA THR A 7 -8.42 -1.23 -4.74
C THR A 7 -7.70 -1.61 -3.47
N ASN A 8 -7.79 -0.76 -2.47
CA ASN A 8 -7.13 -1.04 -1.20
C ASN A 8 -7.72 -2.25 -0.49
N SER A 9 -8.87 -2.72 -0.94
CA SER A 9 -9.47 -3.92 -0.36
C SER A 9 -8.74 -5.20 -0.75
N ASP A 10 -7.86 -5.11 -1.75
CA ASP A 10 -7.12 -6.29 -2.20
C ASP A 10 -5.81 -6.49 -1.46
N ILE A 11 -5.49 -5.61 -0.53
CA ILE A 11 -4.21 -5.71 0.17
C ILE A 11 -4.40 -6.32 1.54
N GLU A 12 -3.35 -6.96 2.02
CA GLU A 12 -3.36 -7.58 3.35
C GLU A 12 -1.95 -7.61 3.90
N PRO A 13 -1.79 -7.83 5.21
CA PRO A 13 -0.46 -7.88 5.82
C PRO A 13 0.44 -8.87 5.11
N GLY A 14 1.67 -8.46 4.88
CA GLY A 14 2.65 -9.25 4.17
C GLY A 14 2.77 -8.89 2.71
N ASP A 15 1.77 -8.24 2.13
CA ASP A 15 1.82 -7.83 0.73
C ASP A 15 2.84 -6.73 0.51
N PHE A 16 3.36 -6.66 -0.69
CA PHE A 16 4.27 -5.59 -1.11
C PHE A 16 3.49 -4.61 -1.98
N VAL A 17 3.72 -3.33 -1.73
CA VAL A 17 2.99 -2.27 -2.41
C VAL A 17 3.92 -1.13 -2.75
N ILE A 18 3.46 -0.26 -3.65
CA ILE A 18 4.11 1.03 -3.86
C ILE A 18 3.05 2.10 -3.70
N ASN A 19 3.51 3.33 -3.42
CA ASN A 19 2.63 4.47 -3.45
C ASN A 19 2.80 5.16 -4.81
N PRO A 20 1.83 5.05 -5.71
CA PRO A 20 1.99 5.59 -7.06
C PRO A 20 2.22 7.10 -7.09
N SER A 21 1.77 7.81 -6.07
CA SER A 21 1.95 9.25 -5.99
C SER A 21 3.31 9.64 -5.43
N ASN A 22 4.02 8.69 -4.85
CA ASN A 22 5.33 8.92 -4.25
C ASN A 22 6.20 7.70 -4.48
N ARG A 23 6.50 7.43 -5.74
CA ARG A 23 7.24 6.22 -6.10
C ARG A 23 8.65 6.18 -5.53
N ASN A 24 9.18 7.34 -5.20
CA ASN A 24 10.51 7.42 -4.59
C ASN A 24 10.55 6.85 -3.16
N TRP A 25 9.39 6.56 -2.57
CA TRP A 25 9.37 5.88 -1.27
C TRP A 25 9.84 4.43 -1.41
N GLY A 26 9.81 3.89 -2.63
CA GLY A 26 10.21 2.51 -2.88
C GLY A 26 9.12 1.52 -2.57
N ILE A 27 9.49 0.25 -2.53
CA ILE A 27 8.54 -0.81 -2.22
C ILE A 27 8.31 -0.85 -0.72
N GLY A 28 7.05 -0.98 -0.33
CA GLY A 28 6.70 -1.10 1.07
C GLY A 28 6.08 -2.45 1.35
N GLN A 29 6.22 -2.91 2.57
CA GLN A 29 5.55 -4.13 3.01
C GLN A 29 4.50 -3.77 4.04
N ILE A 30 3.29 -4.29 3.84
CA ILE A 30 2.18 -4.03 4.74
C ILE A 30 2.38 -4.83 6.01
N GLN A 31 2.34 -4.14 7.14
CA GLN A 31 2.56 -4.75 8.44
C GLN A 31 1.26 -4.96 9.20
N SER A 32 0.31 -4.05 9.04
CA SER A 32 -0.99 -4.22 9.66
C SER A 32 -2.04 -3.47 8.87
N LEU A 33 -3.28 -3.90 9.03
CA LEU A 33 -4.42 -3.31 8.33
C LEU A 33 -5.58 -3.30 9.30
N ILE A 34 -5.94 -2.14 9.79
CA ILE A 34 -7.00 -1.99 10.76
C ILE A 34 -7.96 -0.92 10.24
N GLY A 35 -9.16 -1.35 9.86
CA GLY A 35 -10.11 -0.44 9.24
C GLY A 35 -9.50 0.17 8.00
N ASN A 36 -9.45 1.49 7.93
CA ASN A 36 -8.87 2.18 6.78
C ASN A 36 -7.44 2.66 7.06
N LYS A 37 -6.79 2.13 8.10
CA LYS A 37 -5.43 2.50 8.44
C LYS A 37 -4.50 1.34 8.13
N VAL A 38 -3.52 1.58 7.28
CA VAL A 38 -2.55 0.58 6.87
C VAL A 38 -1.17 1.04 7.30
N THR A 39 -0.48 0.18 8.05
CA THR A 39 0.91 0.46 8.41
C THR A 39 1.80 -0.21 7.38
N VAL A 40 2.63 0.58 6.71
CA VAL A 40 3.51 0.10 5.65
C VAL A 40 4.92 0.54 5.95
N ASN A 41 5.86 -0.38 5.75
CA ASN A 41 7.29 -0.07 5.91
C ASN A 41 7.89 0.04 4.51
N PHE A 42 8.18 1.27 4.08
CA PHE A 42 8.73 1.56 2.76
C PHE A 42 10.25 1.56 2.79
N GLU A 43 10.86 1.09 1.70
CA GLU A 43 12.32 1.00 1.59
C GLU A 43 13.03 2.31 1.89
N ASN A 44 12.49 3.39 1.33
CA ASN A 44 13.17 4.70 1.39
C ASN A 44 12.49 5.69 2.29
N LYS A 45 11.41 5.31 2.94
CA LYS A 45 10.65 6.23 3.78
C LYS A 45 10.46 5.71 5.19
N GLY A 46 10.60 4.41 5.38
CA GLY A 46 10.36 3.80 6.67
C GLY A 46 8.88 3.53 6.92
N LYS A 47 8.55 3.41 8.18
CA LYS A 47 7.20 3.00 8.58
C LYS A 47 6.25 4.19 8.59
N LEU A 48 5.16 4.05 7.87
CA LEU A 48 4.12 5.08 7.79
C LEU A 48 2.76 4.45 7.98
N VAL A 49 1.85 5.22 8.56
CA VAL A 49 0.44 4.82 8.64
C VAL A 49 -0.30 5.57 7.56
N ILE A 50 -0.94 4.84 6.68
CA ILE A 50 -1.61 5.39 5.51
C ILE A 50 -3.12 5.23 5.64
N ASN A 51 -3.84 6.29 5.34
CA ASN A 51 -5.30 6.26 5.30
C ASN A 51 -5.72 5.86 3.89
N THR A 52 -6.30 4.66 3.77
CA THR A 52 -6.66 4.09 2.48
C THR A 52 -7.84 4.78 1.83
N GLU A 53 -8.54 5.64 2.55
CA GLU A 53 -9.59 6.45 1.93
C GLU A 53 -9.03 7.60 1.12
N LYS A 54 -7.77 7.95 1.36
CA LYS A 54 -7.15 9.10 0.72
C LYS A 54 -6.03 8.70 -0.24
N ILE A 55 -5.44 7.55 -0.02
CA ILE A 55 -4.29 7.11 -0.80
C ILE A 55 -4.54 5.69 -1.28
N ILE A 56 -4.36 5.48 -2.58
CA ILE A 56 -4.46 4.15 -3.16
C ILE A 56 -3.05 3.59 -3.31
N LEU A 57 -2.85 2.41 -2.73
CA LEU A 57 -1.58 1.71 -2.85
C LEU A 57 -1.70 0.68 -3.97
N GLU A 58 -0.63 0.54 -4.71
CA GLU A 58 -0.58 -0.38 -5.83
C GLU A 58 0.19 -1.62 -5.40
N LYS A 59 -0.44 -2.78 -5.53
CA LYS A 59 0.17 -4.03 -5.13
C LYS A 59 1.25 -4.43 -6.12
N VAL A 60 2.39 -4.82 -5.59
CA VAL A 60 3.51 -5.29 -6.40
C VAL A 60 3.37 -6.79 -6.55
N LYS A 61 3.38 -7.26 -7.78
CA LYS A 61 3.31 -8.67 -8.06
C LYS A 61 4.68 -9.20 -8.43
N ASN A 62 4.93 -10.39 -7.98
CA ASN A 62 6.17 -11.08 -8.33
C ASN A 62 5.95 -12.00 -9.50
#